data_264b0d5ed0746e1195125e6a95d05704
#
_entry.id   264b0d5ed0746e1195125e6a95d05704
#
_cell.length_a   1.000
_cell.length_b   1.000
_cell.length_c   1.000
_cell.angle_alpha   90.00
_cell.angle_beta   90.00
_cell.angle_gamma   90.00
#
_symmetry.space_group_name_H-M   'P 1'
#
loop_
_entity.id
_entity.type
_entity.pdbx_description
1 polymer ?
#
loop_
_entity_poly.entity_id
_entity_poly.type
_entity_poly.pdbx_seq_one_letter_code
_entity_poly.pdbx_strand_id
1 'polypeptide(L)'
;MSYWNEQSIAQKYRPKKLSDCVLPTRISKRLNKWKDTKSNHMIFFGSAGIGKTSTAYALANEVSPDNYFYINASKFNDDNFINGYLTKLMSSISLYGQQKKIIILDESDRLTENAQTSLRVPLEEYSHLCSVIFTFNYNDKIIAPIKSRCIEFNFDLENKEINAVKHLFKKRLLKICKLEKKVVSNKDIDEVVNNNFPDMRKCVSELEFY
;
A
#
# COMPACT_ATOMS: atom_id res chain seq x y z
N MET A 1 -17.77 -15.23 25.48
CA MET A 1 -17.18 -13.87 25.39
C MET A 1 -15.78 -14.03 24.82
N SER A 2 -15.57 -13.63 23.55
CA SER A 2 -14.28 -13.82 22.86
C SER A 2 -13.33 -12.65 23.18
N TYR A 3 -12.38 -12.90 24.06
CA TYR A 3 -11.35 -11.94 24.49
C TYR A 3 -10.27 -11.61 23.43
N TRP A 4 -10.43 -11.99 22.15
CA TRP A 4 -9.35 -11.96 21.16
C TRP A 4 -9.64 -11.11 19.91
N ASN A 5 -10.50 -10.10 19.99
CA ASN A 5 -10.90 -9.31 18.82
C ASN A 5 -10.61 -7.80 18.92
N GLU A 6 -9.68 -7.36 19.77
CA GLU A 6 -9.22 -5.97 19.72
C GLU A 6 -8.17 -5.85 18.61
N GLN A 7 -8.61 -5.31 17.48
CA GLN A 7 -7.69 -4.91 16.42
C GLN A 7 -6.78 -3.79 16.95
N SER A 8 -5.47 -3.88 16.71
CA SER A 8 -4.55 -2.78 17.04
C SER A 8 -5.03 -1.45 16.43
N ILE A 9 -4.73 -0.33 17.09
CA ILE A 9 -5.09 1.02 16.59
C ILE A 9 -4.61 1.19 15.14
N ALA A 10 -3.43 0.68 14.81
CA ALA A 10 -2.89 0.74 13.45
C ALA A 10 -3.75 0.00 12.41
N GLN A 11 -4.37 -1.12 12.78
CA GLN A 11 -5.30 -1.84 11.90
C GLN A 11 -6.67 -1.16 11.83
N LYS A 12 -7.22 -0.75 12.98
CA LYS A 12 -8.53 -0.09 13.09
C LYS A 12 -8.59 1.20 12.27
N TYR A 13 -7.52 2.01 12.29
CA TYR A 13 -7.42 3.29 11.58
C TYR A 13 -6.67 3.23 10.26
N ARG A 14 -6.56 2.03 9.67
CA ARG A 14 -6.00 1.90 8.32
C ARG A 14 -6.81 2.75 7.33
N PRO A 15 -6.16 3.59 6.49
CA PRO A 15 -6.84 4.38 5.48
C PRO A 15 -7.75 3.54 4.58
N LYS A 16 -8.97 4.01 4.35
CA LYS A 16 -9.95 3.37 3.46
C LYS A 16 -10.09 4.10 2.12
N LYS A 17 -9.63 5.35 2.04
CA LYS A 17 -9.63 6.20 0.84
C LYS A 17 -8.28 6.88 0.69
N LEU A 18 -7.91 7.29 -0.50
CA LEU A 18 -6.68 8.04 -0.74
C LEU A 18 -6.63 9.36 0.03
N SER A 19 -7.77 10.02 0.23
CA SER A 19 -7.88 11.23 1.05
C SER A 19 -7.52 11.02 2.53
N ASP A 20 -7.58 9.78 3.01
CA ASP A 20 -7.20 9.42 4.37
C ASP A 20 -5.71 9.10 4.51
N CYS A 21 -5.01 8.90 3.39
CA CYS A 21 -3.59 8.62 3.37
C CYS A 21 -2.77 9.90 3.55
N VAL A 22 -1.74 9.82 4.37
CA VAL A 22 -0.75 10.91 4.48
C VAL A 22 0.35 10.67 3.46
N LEU A 23 0.31 11.41 2.37
CA LEU A 23 1.18 11.22 1.21
C LEU A 23 1.83 12.54 0.78
N PRO A 24 3.06 12.49 0.23
CA PRO A 24 3.63 13.61 -0.50
C PRO A 24 2.74 14.02 -1.68
N THR A 25 2.67 15.31 -1.96
CA THR A 25 1.81 15.86 -3.03
C THR A 25 2.11 15.23 -4.39
N ARG A 26 3.39 14.91 -4.69
CA ARG A 26 3.77 14.25 -5.96
C ARG A 26 3.12 12.88 -6.12
N ILE A 27 3.03 12.08 -5.04
CA ILE A 27 2.40 10.76 -5.06
C ILE A 27 0.89 10.92 -5.17
N SER A 28 0.29 11.73 -4.30
CA SER A 28 -1.16 11.97 -4.27
C SER A 28 -1.70 12.42 -5.64
N LYS A 29 -1.05 13.40 -6.30
CA LYS A 29 -1.43 13.88 -7.63
C LYS A 29 -1.36 12.77 -8.69
N ARG A 30 -0.28 11.98 -8.70
CA ARG A 30 -0.10 10.88 -9.68
C ARG A 30 -1.10 9.75 -9.47
N LEU A 31 -1.39 9.38 -8.20
CA LEU A 31 -2.39 8.35 -7.89
C LEU A 31 -3.81 8.79 -8.26
N ASN A 32 -4.16 10.07 -8.02
CA ASN A 32 -5.45 10.61 -8.45
C ASN A 32 -5.59 10.56 -9.98
N LYS A 33 -4.55 10.96 -10.73
CA LYS A 33 -4.57 10.84 -12.19
C LYS A 33 -4.69 9.38 -12.66
N TRP A 34 -4.03 8.45 -11.97
CA TRP A 34 -4.13 7.02 -12.30
C TRP A 34 -5.55 6.47 -12.11
N LYS A 35 -6.32 6.96 -11.13
CA LYS A 35 -7.72 6.54 -10.92
C LYS A 35 -8.60 6.76 -12.15
N ASP A 36 -8.34 7.80 -12.91
CA ASP A 36 -9.11 8.15 -14.10
C ASP A 36 -8.82 7.17 -15.26
N THR A 37 -7.57 6.77 -15.42
CA THR A 37 -7.12 5.91 -16.51
C THR A 37 -7.20 4.42 -16.19
N LYS A 38 -6.95 4.06 -14.92
CA LYS A 38 -6.81 2.67 -14.44
C LYS A 38 -5.90 1.81 -15.33
N SER A 39 -5.02 2.47 -16.07
CA SER A 39 -4.07 1.85 -16.98
C SER A 39 -2.80 1.51 -16.23
N ASN A 40 -2.14 0.45 -16.61
CA ASN A 40 -0.85 0.01 -16.10
C ASN A 40 -0.87 -0.60 -14.67
N HIS A 41 0.13 -1.42 -14.44
CA HIS A 41 0.49 -1.91 -13.12
C HIS A 41 1.30 -0.85 -12.36
N MET A 42 1.44 -1.01 -11.06
CA MET A 42 2.15 -0.04 -10.21
C MET A 42 3.14 -0.75 -9.30
N ILE A 43 4.25 -0.08 -9.04
CA ILE A 43 5.22 -0.44 -8.01
C ILE A 43 5.26 0.67 -6.97
N PHE A 44 4.98 0.32 -5.72
CA PHE A 44 5.17 1.18 -4.55
C PHE A 44 6.41 0.72 -3.80
N PHE A 45 7.46 1.53 -3.79
CA PHE A 45 8.68 1.18 -3.08
C PHE A 45 9.12 2.30 -2.11
N GLY A 46 9.95 1.95 -1.13
CA GLY A 46 10.45 2.84 -0.08
C GLY A 46 10.46 2.18 1.30
N SER A 47 10.89 2.91 2.30
CA SER A 47 11.13 2.44 3.67
C SER A 47 9.93 1.74 4.30
N ALA A 48 10.18 0.81 5.23
CA ALA A 48 9.12 0.13 5.98
C ALA A 48 8.30 1.16 6.80
N GLY A 49 7.00 0.85 6.99
CA GLY A 49 6.12 1.72 7.80
C GLY A 49 5.66 3.02 7.14
N ILE A 50 6.17 3.40 5.95
CA ILE A 50 5.86 4.68 5.27
C ILE A 50 4.47 4.74 4.61
N GLY A 51 3.70 3.67 4.66
CA GLY A 51 2.31 3.67 4.20
C GLY A 51 2.03 3.04 2.83
N LYS A 52 2.99 2.35 2.18
CA LYS A 52 2.83 1.69 0.86
C LYS A 52 1.60 0.79 0.80
N THR A 53 1.57 -0.24 1.65
CA THR A 53 0.47 -1.22 1.70
C THR A 53 -0.87 -0.55 2.06
N SER A 54 -0.87 0.40 2.99
CA SER A 54 -2.09 1.14 3.35
C SER A 54 -2.63 1.98 2.20
N THR A 55 -1.74 2.59 1.41
CA THR A 55 -2.11 3.35 0.20
C THR A 55 -2.64 2.42 -0.90
N ALA A 56 -2.02 1.24 -1.09
CA ALA A 56 -2.51 0.24 -2.04
C ALA A 56 -3.93 -0.22 -1.70
N TYR A 57 -4.21 -0.50 -0.42
CA TYR A 57 -5.55 -0.83 0.04
C TYR A 57 -6.56 0.31 -0.17
N ALA A 58 -6.19 1.53 0.23
CA ALA A 58 -7.06 2.68 0.09
C ALA A 58 -7.41 2.96 -1.38
N LEU A 59 -6.43 2.84 -2.27
CA LEU A 59 -6.61 2.99 -3.71
C LEU A 59 -7.51 1.90 -4.28
N ALA A 60 -7.23 0.63 -3.95
CA ALA A 60 -8.01 -0.50 -4.43
C ALA A 60 -9.47 -0.44 -3.96
N ASN A 61 -9.68 -0.13 -2.69
CA ASN A 61 -11.02 0.02 -2.11
C ASN A 61 -11.80 1.20 -2.71
N GLU A 62 -11.14 2.28 -3.11
CA GLU A 62 -11.79 3.43 -3.74
C GLU A 62 -12.13 3.19 -5.22
N VAL A 63 -11.28 2.44 -5.93
CA VAL A 63 -11.39 2.23 -7.38
C VAL A 63 -12.21 1.00 -7.73
N SER A 64 -12.15 -0.04 -6.91
CA SER A 64 -12.73 -1.36 -7.16
C SER A 64 -13.11 -2.04 -5.84
N PRO A 65 -14.06 -1.50 -5.05
CA PRO A 65 -14.31 -1.90 -3.67
C PRO A 65 -14.65 -3.39 -3.51
N ASP A 66 -15.35 -3.97 -4.49
CA ASP A 66 -15.81 -5.36 -4.43
C ASP A 66 -14.97 -6.30 -5.31
N ASN A 67 -13.92 -5.79 -5.94
CA ASN A 67 -13.11 -6.53 -6.92
C ASN A 67 -11.61 -6.28 -6.75
N TYR A 68 -11.12 -6.28 -5.51
CA TYR A 68 -9.69 -6.29 -5.24
C TYR A 68 -9.26 -7.50 -4.40
N PHE A 69 -8.04 -7.94 -4.61
CA PHE A 69 -7.44 -9.11 -3.97
C PHE A 69 -6.14 -8.70 -3.30
N TYR A 70 -5.96 -9.14 -2.06
CA TYR A 70 -4.72 -8.97 -1.33
C TYR A 70 -3.98 -10.28 -1.21
N ILE A 71 -2.73 -10.28 -1.60
CA ILE A 71 -1.84 -11.43 -1.56
C ILE A 71 -0.53 -10.97 -0.92
N ASN A 72 -0.10 -11.68 0.13
CA ASN A 72 1.22 -11.45 0.71
C ASN A 72 2.23 -12.40 0.03
N ALA A 73 3.16 -11.83 -0.75
CA ALA A 73 4.16 -12.59 -1.50
C ALA A 73 5.17 -13.31 -0.59
N SER A 74 5.27 -12.95 0.70
CA SER A 74 6.15 -13.68 1.62
C SER A 74 5.69 -15.10 1.91
N LYS A 75 4.40 -15.40 1.68
CA LYS A 75 3.81 -16.74 1.85
C LYS A 75 3.83 -17.56 0.56
N PHE A 76 3.95 -16.90 -0.58
CA PHE A 76 3.80 -17.47 -1.91
C PHE A 76 4.78 -16.76 -2.82
N ASN A 77 6.00 -17.29 -2.97
CA ASN A 77 7.11 -16.59 -3.58
C ASN A 77 7.80 -17.35 -4.73
N ASP A 78 7.23 -18.47 -5.15
CA ASP A 78 7.78 -19.36 -6.19
C ASP A 78 7.01 -19.30 -7.51
N ASP A 79 7.57 -19.95 -8.54
CA ASP A 79 6.99 -20.02 -9.87
C ASP A 79 5.66 -20.77 -9.91
N ASN A 80 5.45 -21.75 -9.04
CA ASN A 80 4.19 -22.51 -8.99
C ASN A 80 3.04 -21.61 -8.54
N PHE A 81 3.29 -20.72 -7.58
CA PHE A 81 2.31 -19.73 -7.19
C PHE A 81 1.98 -18.77 -8.34
N ILE A 82 3.00 -18.24 -9.03
CA ILE A 82 2.81 -17.32 -10.15
C ILE A 82 2.03 -17.98 -11.29
N ASN A 83 2.51 -19.12 -11.78
CA ASN A 83 1.92 -19.81 -12.93
C ASN A 83 0.59 -20.50 -12.59
N GLY A 84 0.42 -20.95 -11.36
CA GLY A 84 -0.78 -21.64 -10.90
C GLY A 84 -1.88 -20.67 -10.47
N TYR A 85 -1.70 -20.01 -9.33
CA TYR A 85 -2.77 -19.23 -8.70
C TYR A 85 -2.87 -17.80 -9.25
N LEU A 86 -1.76 -17.06 -9.28
CA LEU A 86 -1.79 -15.64 -9.62
C LEU A 86 -2.19 -15.42 -11.08
N THR A 87 -1.65 -16.19 -12.01
CA THR A 87 -2.01 -16.13 -13.45
C THR A 87 -3.50 -16.45 -13.65
N LYS A 88 -4.03 -17.46 -12.98
CA LYS A 88 -5.47 -17.78 -13.04
C LYS A 88 -6.32 -16.64 -12.47
N LEU A 89 -5.88 -16.02 -11.37
CA LEU A 89 -6.56 -14.86 -10.83
C LEU A 89 -6.52 -13.68 -11.80
N MET A 90 -5.39 -13.42 -12.46
CA MET A 90 -5.25 -12.34 -13.45
C MET A 90 -6.13 -12.55 -14.67
N SER A 91 -6.17 -13.77 -15.21
CA SER A 91 -6.94 -14.14 -16.41
C SER A 91 -8.45 -14.26 -16.17
N SER A 92 -8.90 -14.44 -14.93
CA SER A 92 -10.32 -14.58 -14.64
C SER A 92 -11.09 -13.29 -14.94
N ILE A 93 -12.32 -13.44 -15.46
CA ILE A 93 -13.22 -12.31 -15.72
C ILE A 93 -13.89 -11.89 -14.40
N SER A 94 -14.05 -10.58 -14.21
CA SER A 94 -14.77 -10.05 -13.06
C SER A 94 -16.26 -10.33 -13.15
N LEU A 95 -16.87 -10.81 -12.06
CA LEU A 95 -18.31 -10.94 -11.93
C LEU A 95 -19.01 -9.59 -11.66
N TYR A 96 -18.26 -8.55 -11.37
CA TYR A 96 -18.75 -7.20 -11.04
C TYR A 96 -18.78 -6.26 -12.27
N GLY A 97 -19.16 -6.77 -13.43
CA GLY A 97 -19.26 -6.02 -14.67
C GLY A 97 -17.88 -5.66 -15.27
N GLN A 98 -17.78 -4.50 -15.93
CA GLN A 98 -16.54 -4.06 -16.61
C GLN A 98 -15.47 -3.47 -15.66
N GLN A 99 -15.61 -3.64 -14.34
CA GLN A 99 -14.63 -3.11 -13.42
C GLN A 99 -13.32 -3.91 -13.48
N LYS A 100 -12.23 -3.20 -13.73
CA LYS A 100 -10.89 -3.77 -13.73
C LYS A 100 -10.52 -4.25 -12.33
N LYS A 101 -10.06 -5.48 -12.24
CA LYS A 101 -9.62 -6.10 -11.00
C LYS A 101 -8.34 -5.43 -10.48
N ILE A 102 -8.23 -5.22 -9.18
CA ILE A 102 -7.00 -4.75 -8.53
C ILE A 102 -6.40 -5.89 -7.72
N ILE A 103 -5.15 -6.22 -7.98
CA ILE A 103 -4.41 -7.23 -7.22
C ILE A 103 -3.28 -6.52 -6.47
N ILE A 104 -3.34 -6.56 -5.14
CA ILE A 104 -2.27 -6.05 -4.27
C ILE A 104 -1.34 -7.22 -3.96
N LEU A 105 -0.11 -7.15 -4.46
CA LEU A 105 0.95 -8.11 -4.16
C LEU A 105 1.92 -7.47 -3.17
N ASP A 106 1.68 -7.72 -1.90
CA ASP A 106 2.43 -7.11 -0.79
C ASP A 106 3.70 -7.89 -0.47
N GLU A 107 4.73 -7.20 0.03
CA GLU A 107 6.06 -7.77 0.33
C GLU A 107 6.70 -8.46 -0.89
N SER A 108 6.56 -7.87 -2.07
CA SER A 108 7.03 -8.44 -3.34
C SER A 108 8.55 -8.56 -3.43
N ASP A 109 9.29 -7.94 -2.53
CA ASP A 109 10.73 -8.14 -2.34
C ASP A 109 11.09 -9.57 -1.87
N ARG A 110 10.12 -10.38 -1.52
CA ARG A 110 10.26 -11.81 -1.22
C ARG A 110 10.13 -12.73 -2.42
N LEU A 111 9.63 -12.23 -3.55
CA LEU A 111 9.58 -13.00 -4.79
C LEU A 111 10.99 -13.33 -5.29
N THR A 112 11.20 -14.57 -5.68
CA THR A 112 12.44 -14.97 -6.37
C THR A 112 12.55 -14.25 -7.72
N GLU A 113 13.75 -14.15 -8.29
CA GLU A 113 13.94 -13.57 -9.63
C GLU A 113 13.19 -14.36 -10.70
N ASN A 114 13.13 -15.70 -10.56
CA ASN A 114 12.37 -16.57 -11.46
C ASN A 114 10.87 -16.25 -11.37
N ALA A 115 10.32 -16.14 -10.17
CA ALA A 115 8.91 -15.76 -9.97
C ALA A 115 8.60 -14.39 -10.57
N GLN A 116 9.48 -13.41 -10.40
CA GLN A 116 9.34 -12.10 -11.05
C GLN A 116 9.43 -12.23 -12.59
N THR A 117 10.32 -13.06 -13.11
CA THR A 117 10.44 -13.30 -14.54
C THR A 117 9.19 -13.95 -15.13
N SER A 118 8.60 -14.91 -14.43
CA SER A 118 7.34 -15.58 -14.81
C SER A 118 6.15 -14.63 -14.89
N LEU A 119 6.18 -13.50 -14.15
CA LEU A 119 5.14 -12.47 -14.22
C LEU A 119 5.15 -11.62 -15.50
N ARG A 120 6.22 -11.64 -16.29
CA ARG A 120 6.36 -10.78 -17.47
C ARG A 120 5.21 -10.92 -18.47
N VAL A 121 4.90 -12.15 -18.85
CA VAL A 121 3.83 -12.46 -19.82
C VAL A 121 2.46 -12.16 -19.23
N PRO A 122 2.09 -12.65 -18.04
CA PRO A 122 0.80 -12.34 -17.42
C PRO A 122 0.52 -10.85 -17.26
N LEU A 123 1.52 -10.03 -16.90
CA LEU A 123 1.35 -8.59 -16.75
C LEU A 123 1.00 -7.88 -18.07
N GLU A 124 1.53 -8.34 -19.20
CA GLU A 124 1.15 -7.81 -20.52
C GLU A 124 -0.21 -8.34 -20.97
N GLU A 125 -0.36 -9.66 -20.97
CA GLU A 125 -1.52 -10.34 -21.52
C GLU A 125 -2.82 -9.96 -20.82
N TYR A 126 -2.81 -9.88 -19.47
CA TYR A 126 -4.00 -9.61 -18.68
C TYR A 126 -4.10 -8.15 -18.20
N SER A 127 -3.29 -7.25 -18.78
CA SER A 127 -3.31 -5.82 -18.45
C SER A 127 -4.67 -5.15 -18.66
N HIS A 128 -5.49 -5.68 -19.54
CA HIS A 128 -6.86 -5.21 -19.80
C HIS A 128 -7.88 -5.70 -18.76
N LEU A 129 -7.63 -6.82 -18.06
CA LEU A 129 -8.50 -7.41 -17.05
C LEU A 129 -8.17 -6.96 -15.62
N CYS A 130 -6.89 -6.73 -15.33
CA CYS A 130 -6.44 -6.39 -13.99
C CYS A 130 -5.32 -5.35 -13.96
N SER A 131 -5.17 -4.69 -12.82
CA SER A 131 -3.97 -3.93 -12.47
C SER A 131 -3.35 -4.52 -11.21
N VAL A 132 -2.04 -4.76 -11.23
CA VAL A 132 -1.29 -5.27 -10.08
C VAL A 132 -0.58 -4.10 -9.41
N ILE A 133 -0.68 -4.02 -8.09
CA ILE A 133 0.05 -3.07 -7.24
C ILE A 133 1.06 -3.88 -6.43
N PHE A 134 2.32 -3.76 -6.80
CA PHE A 134 3.42 -4.37 -6.05
C PHE A 134 3.87 -3.44 -4.94
N THR A 135 4.20 -3.99 -3.76
CA THR A 135 4.92 -3.24 -2.73
C THR A 135 6.30 -3.84 -2.50
N PHE A 136 7.31 -2.97 -2.47
CA PHE A 136 8.70 -3.33 -2.22
C PHE A 136 9.29 -2.42 -1.14
N ASN A 137 10.18 -2.96 -0.30
CA ASN A 137 10.96 -2.13 0.61
C ASN A 137 12.21 -1.57 -0.09
N TYR A 138 12.75 -2.29 -1.07
CA TYR A 138 14.00 -1.97 -1.75
C TYR A 138 13.81 -1.98 -3.26
N ASN A 139 14.22 -0.89 -3.93
CA ASN A 139 14.08 -0.75 -5.39
C ASN A 139 15.03 -1.67 -6.19
N ASP A 140 16.16 -2.06 -5.62
CA ASP A 140 17.14 -2.99 -6.19
C ASP A 140 16.64 -4.44 -6.27
N LYS A 141 15.61 -4.79 -5.50
CA LYS A 141 14.96 -6.10 -5.54
C LYS A 141 14.00 -6.29 -6.71
N ILE A 142 13.77 -5.27 -7.51
CA ILE A 142 12.83 -5.30 -8.63
C ILE A 142 13.62 -5.50 -9.93
N ILE A 143 13.33 -6.57 -10.67
CA ILE A 143 13.99 -6.80 -11.95
C ILE A 143 13.52 -5.80 -13.03
N ALA A 144 14.41 -5.47 -13.96
CA ALA A 144 14.11 -4.51 -15.03
C ALA A 144 12.87 -4.85 -15.87
N PRO A 145 12.56 -6.12 -16.19
CA PRO A 145 11.34 -6.48 -16.92
C PRO A 145 10.03 -6.15 -16.22
N ILE A 146 10.01 -6.15 -14.88
CA ILE A 146 8.82 -5.72 -14.11
C ILE A 146 8.73 -4.19 -14.09
N LYS A 147 9.85 -3.49 -13.86
CA LYS A 147 9.90 -2.02 -13.90
C LYS A 147 9.37 -1.45 -15.21
N SER A 148 9.74 -2.04 -16.35
CA SER A 148 9.30 -1.56 -17.67
C SER A 148 7.79 -1.67 -17.92
N ARG A 149 7.08 -2.50 -17.14
CA ARG A 149 5.63 -2.75 -17.26
C ARG A 149 4.79 -2.02 -16.20
N CYS A 150 5.45 -1.33 -15.29
CA CYS A 150 4.81 -0.71 -14.14
C CYS A 150 5.12 0.79 -14.05
N ILE A 151 4.21 1.54 -13.45
CA ILE A 151 4.50 2.92 -13.03
C ILE A 151 5.10 2.86 -11.61
N GLU A 152 6.28 3.42 -11.46
CA GLU A 152 6.98 3.44 -10.19
C GLU A 152 6.58 4.65 -9.33
N PHE A 153 6.35 4.40 -8.04
CA PHE A 153 6.06 5.38 -7.00
C PHE A 153 7.06 5.20 -5.86
N ASN A 154 8.00 6.12 -5.75
CA ASN A 154 8.91 6.18 -4.61
C ASN A 154 8.21 6.87 -3.43
N PHE A 155 8.01 6.13 -2.34
CA PHE A 155 7.37 6.61 -1.12
C PHE A 155 8.35 7.28 -0.16
N ASP A 156 9.67 7.11 -0.33
CA ASP A 156 10.65 7.79 0.49
C ASP A 156 10.53 9.30 0.31
N LEU A 157 10.59 10.02 1.43
CA LEU A 157 10.35 11.45 1.45
C LEU A 157 11.58 12.23 0.98
N GLU A 158 11.39 13.15 0.07
CA GLU A 158 12.39 14.16 -0.25
C GLU A 158 12.48 15.19 0.90
N ASN A 159 13.68 15.76 1.12
CA ASN A 159 13.91 16.71 2.22
C ASN A 159 12.87 17.85 2.27
N LYS A 160 12.47 18.37 1.10
CA LYS A 160 11.46 19.44 0.97
C LYS A 160 10.04 19.00 1.39
N GLU A 161 9.75 17.69 1.42
CA GLU A 161 8.43 17.14 1.72
C GLU A 161 8.25 16.78 3.20
N ILE A 162 9.36 16.52 3.91
CA ILE A 162 9.37 16.00 5.28
C ILE A 162 8.46 16.83 6.21
N ASN A 163 8.64 18.15 6.24
CA ASN A 163 7.90 19.01 7.16
C ASN A 163 6.39 19.04 6.85
N ALA A 164 6.03 19.08 5.56
CA ALA A 164 4.64 19.07 5.13
C ALA A 164 3.96 17.74 5.49
N VAL A 165 4.62 16.61 5.21
CA VAL A 165 4.10 15.28 5.52
C VAL A 165 4.02 15.05 7.03
N LYS A 166 5.03 15.46 7.81
CA LYS A 166 4.99 15.44 9.28
C LYS A 166 3.77 16.20 9.81
N HIS A 167 3.52 17.41 9.31
CA HIS A 167 2.38 18.22 9.76
C HIS A 167 1.04 17.53 9.48
N LEU A 168 0.86 16.99 8.27
CA LEU A 168 -0.35 16.23 7.92
C LEU A 168 -0.51 14.99 8.82
N PHE A 169 0.60 14.31 9.09
CA PHE A 169 0.59 13.11 9.91
C PHE A 169 0.23 13.41 11.39
N LYS A 170 0.79 14.48 11.98
CA LYS A 170 0.40 14.93 13.31
C LYS A 170 -1.11 15.21 13.41
N LYS A 171 -1.70 15.89 12.42
CA LYS A 171 -3.15 16.10 12.35
C LYS A 171 -3.93 14.79 12.35
N ARG A 172 -3.42 13.78 11.61
CA ARG A 172 -4.05 12.45 11.59
C ARG A 172 -3.96 11.75 12.94
N LEU A 173 -2.81 11.78 13.62
CA LEU A 173 -2.65 11.20 14.96
C LEU A 173 -3.61 11.85 15.97
N LEU A 174 -3.71 13.17 16.00
CA LEU A 174 -4.65 13.90 16.85
C LEU A 174 -6.11 13.51 16.57
N LYS A 175 -6.47 13.28 15.30
CA LYS A 175 -7.80 12.79 14.93
C LYS A 175 -8.06 11.40 15.49
N ILE A 176 -7.07 10.49 15.41
CA ILE A 176 -7.16 9.14 15.96
C ILE A 176 -7.33 9.20 17.48
N CYS A 177 -6.52 9.99 18.19
CA CYS A 177 -6.63 10.16 19.64
C CYS A 177 -8.02 10.65 20.07
N LYS A 178 -8.58 11.63 19.35
CA LYS A 178 -9.96 12.11 19.62
C LYS A 178 -11.00 11.00 19.44
N LEU A 179 -10.88 10.18 18.42
CA LEU A 179 -11.81 9.07 18.16
C LEU A 179 -11.69 7.96 19.22
N GLU A 180 -10.48 7.71 19.72
CA GLU A 180 -10.20 6.76 20.80
C GLU A 180 -10.47 7.34 22.20
N LYS A 181 -10.87 8.61 22.29
CA LYS A 181 -11.08 9.33 23.57
C LYS A 181 -9.82 9.34 24.47
N LYS A 182 -8.64 9.32 23.84
CA LYS A 182 -7.35 9.39 24.52
C LYS A 182 -6.98 10.82 24.83
N VAL A 183 -6.49 11.06 26.06
CA VAL A 183 -6.02 12.37 26.50
C VAL A 183 -4.53 12.49 26.20
N VAL A 184 -4.22 13.01 25.01
CA VAL A 184 -2.84 13.15 24.51
C VAL A 184 -2.58 14.62 24.20
N SER A 185 -1.48 15.15 24.74
CA SER A 185 -1.08 16.53 24.48
C SER A 185 -0.40 16.69 23.12
N ASN A 186 -0.33 17.94 22.62
CA ASN A 186 0.44 18.20 21.39
C ASN A 186 1.93 17.88 21.56
N LYS A 187 2.48 18.01 22.78
CA LYS A 187 3.88 17.65 23.07
C LYS A 187 4.11 16.16 22.94
N ASP A 188 3.20 15.34 23.44
CA ASP A 188 3.31 13.87 23.35
C ASP A 188 3.27 13.44 21.88
N ILE A 189 2.38 14.02 21.06
CA ILE A 189 2.33 13.75 19.61
C ILE A 189 3.64 14.20 18.93
N ASP A 190 4.19 15.34 19.32
CA ASP A 190 5.47 15.82 18.79
C ASP A 190 6.61 14.86 19.12
N GLU A 191 6.64 14.32 20.33
CA GLU A 191 7.61 13.35 20.79
C GLU A 191 7.49 12.02 20.01
N VAL A 192 6.29 11.45 19.93
CA VAL A 192 6.03 10.23 19.15
C VAL A 192 6.49 10.39 17.71
N VAL A 193 6.18 11.51 17.07
CA VAL A 193 6.56 11.75 15.67
C VAL A 193 8.06 11.99 15.54
N ASN A 194 8.70 12.73 16.45
CA ASN A 194 10.13 12.99 16.34
C ASN A 194 10.97 11.72 16.52
N ASN A 195 10.52 10.79 17.38
CA ASN A 195 11.25 9.56 17.67
C ASN A 195 11.04 8.45 16.61
N ASN A 196 9.93 8.45 15.91
CA ASN A 196 9.56 7.30 15.07
C ASN A 196 9.34 7.64 13.58
N PHE A 197 9.07 8.91 13.21
CA PHE A 197 8.88 9.27 11.80
C PHE A 197 10.18 9.07 10.99
N PRO A 198 10.14 8.50 9.77
CA PRO A 198 8.98 8.34 8.89
C PRO A 198 8.19 7.03 9.04
N ASP A 199 8.48 6.17 10.01
CA ASP A 199 7.66 4.97 10.26
C ASP A 199 6.31 5.35 10.87
N MET A 200 5.33 5.60 10.00
CA MET A 200 3.97 5.98 10.40
C MET A 200 3.26 4.86 11.17
N ARG A 201 3.57 3.60 10.88
CA ARG A 201 2.97 2.46 11.58
C ARG A 201 3.39 2.47 13.04
N LYS A 202 4.69 2.63 13.29
CA LYS A 202 5.26 2.69 14.64
C LYS A 202 4.67 3.86 15.42
N CYS A 203 4.60 5.06 14.81
CA CYS A 203 3.97 6.22 15.45
C CYS A 203 2.50 5.96 15.87
N VAL A 204 1.71 5.26 15.04
CA VAL A 204 0.31 4.94 15.38
C VAL A 204 0.24 3.90 16.49
N SER A 205 1.14 2.89 16.49
CA SER A 205 1.18 1.88 17.55
C SER A 205 1.59 2.47 18.90
N GLU A 206 2.47 3.47 18.93
CA GLU A 206 2.85 4.17 20.17
C GLU A 206 1.64 4.84 20.85
N LEU A 207 0.59 5.20 20.12
CA LEU A 207 -0.63 5.76 20.71
C LEU A 207 -1.37 4.76 21.62
N GLU A 208 -1.07 3.47 21.56
CA GLU A 208 -1.66 2.46 22.46
C GLU A 208 -1.25 2.67 23.92
N PHE A 209 -0.10 3.32 24.15
CA PHE A 209 0.48 3.53 25.47
C PHE A 209 0.02 4.85 26.14
N TYR A 210 -0.77 5.66 25.49
CA TYR A 210 -1.41 6.85 26.00
C TYR A 210 -2.92 6.55 26.24
#